data_ff86f2915d0ae16b8b886f8e41907643
#
_entry.id   ff86f2915d0ae16b8b886f8e41907643
#
_cell.length_a   1.000
_cell.length_b   1.000
_cell.length_c   1.000
_cell.angle_alpha   90.00
_cell.angle_beta   90.00
_cell.angle_gamma   90.00
#
_symmetry.space_group_name_H-M   'P 1'
#
loop_
_entity.id
_entity.type
_entity.pdbx_description
1 polymer ?
#
loop_
_entity_poly.entity_id
_entity_poly.type
_entity_poly.pdbx_seq_one_letter_code
_entity_poly.pdbx_strand_id
1 'polypeptide(L)'
;MHLLVDSIVNNNSGLLYKLIPTEKTVIILDDIERVIDTIDVHTLLGAINDLVEHRGYKVVVIANNSYMQQKDEAKLVFKEKVIEKTLVYEPDVVSIFKELCGKNCISPFTEFMTAQKAVKVIDPCFPSYKEDKGLRVELHNIRILKFALAHFCKIYEVCNVFLKNENKDLADRFLLSLWASTVGVSIEYKKDRLTYKDRSQFSQYVELSAIDWEFDDGGRKADGLLDEMREDEAVEKQKEEKQREYTNRRVTYIFEKLVKAHDFPVIVSPQMFDFVTAGMSLDKDALKAVWEGYKSQEQRNSTNPAYSLLEKLMHSQWNMSNEEMVDAVIQLAQYVEEGKFCDNMAYVNSATYLQHFCSLTSLSQKDMQTKIVSGIDKMYANVSSLSLLDKMNLDVLENDIPKESRWVVEYERKKMDEIAAKNLNDDIKEARHQFNEDLPSLANRLTIQYGDTKTPDFLSYPILSHIPMEDIVNKVNIIQPKEVMALYQILNGRFLQQVPYPQVYDAELPFVRNLEQALAQKQKNKTTYADILIEDCLKGVIKKIKNRKRW
;
A
#
# COMPACT_ATOMS: atom_id res chain seq x y z
N MET A 1 24.33 -4.81 -32.40
CA MET A 1 23.84 -6.19 -32.62
C MET A 1 23.12 -6.34 -33.96
N HIS A 2 22.14 -5.53 -34.33
CA HIS A 2 21.46 -5.59 -35.63
C HIS A 2 22.43 -5.60 -36.83
N LEU A 3 23.41 -4.71 -36.88
CA LEU A 3 24.41 -4.65 -37.97
C LEU A 3 25.25 -5.93 -38.12
N LEU A 4 25.53 -6.63 -37.03
CA LEU A 4 26.30 -7.90 -37.05
C LEU A 4 25.41 -9.03 -37.54
N VAL A 5 24.17 -9.11 -37.08
CA VAL A 5 23.19 -10.14 -37.51
C VAL A 5 22.80 -9.93 -38.97
N ASP A 6 22.52 -8.69 -39.38
CA ASP A 6 22.26 -8.36 -40.79
C ASP A 6 23.45 -8.70 -41.71
N SER A 7 24.68 -8.50 -41.21
CA SER A 7 25.89 -8.88 -41.92
C SER A 7 26.09 -10.38 -42.05
N ILE A 8 25.69 -11.12 -41.01
CA ILE A 8 25.74 -12.61 -40.98
C ILE A 8 24.68 -13.19 -41.92
N VAL A 9 23.47 -12.66 -41.84
CA VAL A 9 22.30 -13.17 -42.60
C VAL A 9 22.40 -12.81 -44.10
N ASN A 10 22.89 -11.63 -44.44
CA ASN A 10 22.91 -11.12 -45.82
C ASN A 10 24.18 -11.44 -46.62
N ASN A 11 25.08 -12.28 -46.11
CA ASN A 11 26.31 -12.78 -46.78
C ASN A 11 27.30 -11.66 -47.28
N ASN A 12 27.10 -10.39 -46.89
CA ASN A 12 27.94 -9.26 -47.30
C ASN A 12 29.21 -9.06 -46.45
N SER A 13 29.42 -9.91 -45.46
CA SER A 13 30.49 -9.77 -44.45
C SER A 13 31.75 -10.62 -44.74
N GLY A 14 31.83 -11.21 -45.93
CA GLY A 14 32.93 -12.13 -46.31
C GLY A 14 34.37 -11.57 -46.11
N LEU A 15 34.52 -10.28 -46.00
CA LEU A 15 35.81 -9.62 -45.76
C LEU A 15 36.20 -9.52 -44.27
N LEU A 16 35.24 -9.31 -43.38
CA LEU A 16 35.48 -9.19 -41.93
C LEU A 16 35.91 -10.50 -41.30
N TYR A 17 35.30 -11.63 -41.68
CA TYR A 17 35.65 -12.91 -41.11
C TYR A 17 37.01 -13.46 -41.58
N LYS A 18 37.50 -13.02 -42.73
CA LYS A 18 38.85 -13.42 -43.24
C LYS A 18 39.98 -12.80 -42.40
N LEU A 19 39.69 -11.77 -41.63
CA LEU A 19 40.69 -11.06 -40.81
C LEU A 19 40.74 -11.57 -39.37
N ILE A 20 39.76 -12.37 -38.93
CA ILE A 20 39.65 -12.86 -37.54
C ILE A 20 40.11 -14.32 -37.47
N PRO A 21 41.18 -14.63 -36.70
CA PRO A 21 41.69 -16.01 -36.61
C PRO A 21 40.68 -16.90 -35.87
N THR A 22 40.24 -17.97 -36.53
CA THR A 22 39.21 -18.86 -36.00
C THR A 22 39.65 -19.64 -34.76
N GLU A 23 40.93 -20.04 -34.71
CA GLU A 23 41.48 -20.86 -33.62
C GLU A 23 41.51 -20.16 -32.24
N LYS A 24 41.51 -18.83 -32.25
CA LYS A 24 41.60 -18.01 -31.01
C LYS A 24 40.38 -17.17 -30.74
N THR A 25 39.27 -17.38 -31.50
CA THR A 25 38.07 -16.55 -31.40
C THR A 25 36.87 -17.39 -30.98
N VAL A 26 36.14 -16.85 -29.99
CA VAL A 26 34.82 -17.36 -29.60
C VAL A 26 33.82 -16.27 -29.92
N ILE A 27 32.80 -16.58 -30.69
CA ILE A 27 31.68 -15.67 -30.99
C ILE A 27 30.62 -15.88 -29.93
N ILE A 28 30.23 -14.82 -29.25
CA ILE A 28 29.17 -14.86 -28.23
C ILE A 28 27.96 -14.08 -28.78
N LEU A 29 26.84 -14.78 -28.94
CA LEU A 29 25.56 -14.22 -29.35
C LEU A 29 24.67 -14.14 -28.11
N ASP A 30 24.43 -12.93 -27.63
CA ASP A 30 23.63 -12.66 -26.43
C ASP A 30 22.24 -12.11 -26.78
N ASP A 31 21.28 -12.28 -25.88
CA ASP A 31 19.90 -11.80 -26.01
C ASP A 31 19.19 -12.32 -27.30
N ILE A 32 19.42 -13.58 -27.66
CA ILE A 32 18.90 -14.16 -28.91
C ILE A 32 17.37 -14.12 -28.95
N GLU A 33 16.70 -14.22 -27.83
CA GLU A 33 15.24 -14.14 -27.73
C GLU A 33 14.67 -12.80 -28.26
N ARG A 34 15.44 -11.73 -28.23
CA ARG A 34 15.02 -10.41 -28.78
C ARG A 34 15.15 -10.34 -30.30
N VAL A 35 16.05 -11.12 -30.85
CA VAL A 35 16.29 -11.15 -32.29
C VAL A 35 15.21 -11.99 -32.99
N ILE A 36 14.66 -12.99 -32.31
CA ILE A 36 13.63 -13.90 -32.84
C ILE A 36 12.32 -13.17 -33.20
N ASP A 37 12.06 -12.02 -32.62
CA ASP A 37 10.88 -11.20 -32.97
C ASP A 37 11.01 -10.53 -34.35
N THR A 38 12.22 -10.42 -34.87
CA THR A 38 12.53 -9.72 -36.13
C THR A 38 13.11 -10.65 -37.20
N ILE A 39 13.72 -11.76 -36.81
CA ILE A 39 14.37 -12.73 -37.74
C ILE A 39 13.83 -14.12 -37.43
N ASP A 40 13.52 -14.87 -38.47
CA ASP A 40 13.12 -16.28 -38.31
C ASP A 40 14.22 -17.11 -37.65
N VAL A 41 13.83 -17.95 -36.69
CA VAL A 41 14.74 -18.78 -35.89
C VAL A 41 15.54 -19.73 -36.80
N HIS A 42 14.95 -20.28 -37.86
CA HIS A 42 15.64 -21.17 -38.78
C HIS A 42 16.78 -20.44 -39.52
N THR A 43 16.55 -19.20 -39.92
CA THR A 43 17.55 -18.35 -40.56
C THR A 43 18.69 -18.06 -39.60
N LEU A 44 18.40 -17.75 -38.34
CA LEU A 44 19.40 -17.50 -37.31
C LEU A 44 20.23 -18.74 -37.00
N LEU A 45 19.59 -19.90 -36.79
CA LEU A 45 20.27 -21.17 -36.52
C LEU A 45 21.09 -21.63 -37.74
N GLY A 46 20.61 -21.40 -38.96
CA GLY A 46 21.35 -21.64 -40.18
C GLY A 46 22.63 -20.80 -40.27
N ALA A 47 22.55 -19.52 -39.90
CA ALA A 47 23.71 -18.64 -39.83
C ALA A 47 24.72 -19.07 -38.75
N ILE A 48 24.25 -19.54 -37.60
CA ILE A 48 25.11 -20.10 -36.53
C ILE A 48 25.80 -21.36 -37.02
N ASN A 49 25.08 -22.24 -37.71
CA ASN A 49 25.65 -23.45 -38.26
C ASN A 49 26.75 -23.15 -39.31
N ASP A 50 26.52 -22.14 -40.18
CA ASP A 50 27.56 -21.69 -41.15
C ASP A 50 28.84 -21.23 -40.43
N LEU A 51 28.70 -20.47 -39.31
CA LEU A 51 29.84 -20.02 -38.51
C LEU A 51 30.62 -21.22 -37.91
N VAL A 52 29.93 -22.25 -37.45
CA VAL A 52 30.56 -23.39 -36.78
C VAL A 52 31.13 -24.37 -37.81
N GLU A 53 30.31 -24.90 -38.73
CA GLU A 53 30.70 -25.99 -39.62
C GLU A 53 31.56 -25.54 -40.80
N HIS A 54 31.22 -24.40 -41.42
CA HIS A 54 31.89 -23.94 -42.63
C HIS A 54 33.05 -22.99 -42.36
N ARG A 55 32.98 -22.27 -41.24
CA ARG A 55 34.01 -21.28 -40.89
C ARG A 55 34.88 -21.64 -39.69
N GLY A 56 34.51 -22.70 -38.96
CA GLY A 56 35.31 -23.26 -37.86
C GLY A 56 35.36 -22.40 -36.60
N TYR A 57 34.41 -21.46 -36.41
CA TYR A 57 34.33 -20.68 -35.18
C TYR A 57 33.70 -21.45 -34.03
N LYS A 58 34.13 -21.17 -32.81
CA LYS A 58 33.41 -21.58 -31.60
C LYS A 58 32.33 -20.55 -31.32
N VAL A 59 31.08 -20.97 -31.21
CA VAL A 59 29.93 -20.08 -30.97
C VAL A 59 29.28 -20.44 -29.63
N VAL A 60 29.02 -19.41 -28.82
CA VAL A 60 28.24 -19.50 -27.58
C VAL A 60 26.99 -18.70 -27.78
N VAL A 61 25.84 -19.31 -27.57
CA VAL A 61 24.52 -18.64 -27.64
C VAL A 61 23.99 -18.48 -26.22
N ILE A 62 23.67 -17.26 -25.86
CA ILE A 62 23.03 -16.94 -24.57
C ILE A 62 21.59 -16.54 -24.85
N ALA A 63 20.64 -17.27 -24.25
CA ALA A 63 19.23 -17.05 -24.48
C ALA A 63 18.39 -17.38 -23.25
N ASN A 64 17.25 -16.71 -23.10
CA ASN A 64 16.23 -17.07 -22.14
C ASN A 64 15.37 -18.21 -22.71
N ASN A 65 15.63 -19.43 -22.23
CA ASN A 65 14.97 -20.64 -22.73
C ASN A 65 13.44 -20.64 -22.51
N SER A 66 12.96 -20.05 -21.41
CA SER A 66 11.52 -19.96 -21.11
C SER A 66 10.79 -19.08 -22.12
N TYR A 67 11.41 -18.04 -22.61
CA TYR A 67 10.85 -17.17 -23.64
C TYR A 67 10.84 -17.87 -25.01
N MET A 68 11.86 -18.65 -25.30
CA MET A 68 11.96 -19.38 -26.56
C MET A 68 10.96 -20.54 -26.67
N GLN A 69 10.63 -21.22 -25.56
CA GLN A 69 9.69 -22.35 -25.54
C GLN A 69 8.23 -21.97 -25.82
N GLN A 70 7.86 -20.74 -25.55
CA GLN A 70 6.47 -20.28 -25.74
C GLN A 70 6.06 -20.11 -27.23
N LYS A 71 7.00 -20.10 -28.15
CA LYS A 71 6.72 -19.68 -29.54
C LYS A 71 6.57 -20.79 -30.59
N ASP A 72 7.09 -22.01 -30.42
CA ASP A 72 6.86 -23.15 -31.38
C ASP A 72 7.54 -24.46 -30.99
N GLU A 73 6.81 -25.57 -31.02
CA GLU A 73 7.36 -26.94 -30.83
C GLU A 73 8.32 -27.38 -31.97
N ALA A 74 8.14 -26.88 -33.20
CA ALA A 74 8.98 -27.19 -34.36
C ALA A 74 10.44 -26.68 -34.20
N LYS A 75 10.68 -25.73 -33.31
CA LYS A 75 11.99 -25.13 -33.03
C LYS A 75 12.92 -26.07 -32.23
N LEU A 76 12.35 -26.98 -31.43
CA LEU A 76 13.11 -27.95 -30.62
C LEU A 76 13.94 -28.92 -31.46
N VAL A 77 13.39 -29.38 -32.60
CA VAL A 77 14.07 -30.37 -33.46
C VAL A 77 15.30 -29.80 -34.16
N PHE A 78 15.24 -28.49 -34.53
CA PHE A 78 16.38 -27.84 -35.17
C PHE A 78 17.49 -27.48 -34.16
N LYS A 79 17.09 -27.24 -32.93
CA LYS A 79 18.02 -26.98 -31.81
C LYS A 79 18.97 -28.14 -31.56
N GLU A 80 18.46 -29.36 -31.63
CA GLU A 80 19.28 -30.59 -31.45
C GLU A 80 20.37 -30.75 -32.50
N LYS A 81 20.15 -30.24 -33.73
CA LYS A 81 21.14 -30.40 -34.85
C LYS A 81 22.24 -29.36 -34.82
N VAL A 82 22.00 -28.16 -34.25
CA VAL A 82 22.93 -27.05 -34.30
C VAL A 82 23.62 -26.81 -32.96
N ILE A 83 22.99 -27.18 -31.85
CA ILE A 83 23.49 -26.96 -30.50
C ILE A 83 24.03 -28.25 -29.92
N GLU A 84 25.33 -28.35 -29.88
CA GLU A 84 26.05 -29.55 -29.38
C GLU A 84 25.85 -29.72 -27.85
N LYS A 85 25.89 -28.59 -27.08
CA LYS A 85 25.79 -28.64 -25.63
C LYS A 85 24.98 -27.45 -25.09
N THR A 86 23.99 -27.76 -24.28
CA THR A 86 23.23 -26.75 -23.54
C THR A 86 23.66 -26.74 -22.07
N LEU A 87 24.02 -25.57 -21.57
CA LEU A 87 24.32 -25.33 -20.16
C LEU A 87 23.23 -24.45 -19.57
N VAL A 88 22.65 -24.87 -18.47
CA VAL A 88 21.73 -24.04 -17.71
C VAL A 88 22.57 -23.25 -16.71
N TYR A 89 22.46 -21.93 -16.79
CA TYR A 89 23.12 -21.04 -15.83
C TYR A 89 22.11 -20.61 -14.77
N GLU A 90 22.32 -21.04 -13.55
CA GLU A 90 21.61 -20.59 -12.36
C GLU A 90 22.56 -19.74 -11.53
N PRO A 91 22.33 -18.42 -11.42
CA PRO A 91 23.21 -17.56 -10.65
C PRO A 91 23.11 -17.88 -9.16
N ASP A 92 24.24 -17.95 -8.47
CA ASP A 92 24.27 -17.93 -7.01
C ASP A 92 23.92 -16.50 -6.53
N VAL A 93 22.62 -16.27 -6.36
CA VAL A 93 22.05 -14.98 -6.00
C VAL A 93 22.62 -14.47 -4.69
N VAL A 94 22.79 -15.35 -3.71
CA VAL A 94 23.27 -14.99 -2.37
C VAL A 94 24.71 -14.49 -2.42
N SER A 95 25.58 -15.21 -3.15
CA SER A 95 26.99 -14.80 -3.31
C SER A 95 27.11 -13.49 -4.09
N ILE A 96 26.35 -13.34 -5.19
CA ILE A 96 26.31 -12.10 -5.98
C ILE A 96 25.81 -10.94 -5.13
N PHE A 97 24.77 -11.16 -4.32
CA PHE A 97 24.22 -10.12 -3.44
C PHE A 97 25.25 -9.62 -2.43
N LYS A 98 25.95 -10.54 -1.75
CA LYS A 98 27.03 -10.19 -0.81
C LYS A 98 28.14 -9.39 -1.47
N GLU A 99 28.54 -9.78 -2.69
CA GLU A 99 29.53 -9.04 -3.47
C GLU A 99 29.04 -7.63 -3.84
N LEU A 100 27.77 -7.47 -4.22
CA LEU A 100 27.17 -6.16 -4.53
C LEU A 100 27.12 -5.26 -3.30
N CYS A 101 26.80 -5.80 -2.12
CA CYS A 101 26.83 -5.04 -0.87
C CYS A 101 28.25 -4.58 -0.51
N GLY A 102 29.26 -5.43 -0.73
CA GLY A 102 30.66 -5.09 -0.42
C GLY A 102 31.27 -4.01 -1.34
N LYS A 103 30.81 -3.90 -2.58
CA LYS A 103 31.38 -2.96 -3.58
C LYS A 103 30.84 -1.52 -3.48
N ASN A 104 29.64 -1.33 -2.96
CA ASN A 104 28.89 -0.09 -3.16
C ASN A 104 28.45 0.62 -1.88
N CYS A 105 28.80 0.12 -0.67
CA CYS A 105 28.14 0.56 0.54
C CYS A 105 29.07 0.87 1.72
N ILE A 106 28.60 1.75 2.60
CA ILE A 106 29.24 2.14 3.85
C ILE A 106 29.18 0.97 4.85
N SER A 107 30.22 0.77 5.68
CA SER A 107 30.38 -0.36 6.59
C SER A 107 29.12 -0.78 7.36
N PRO A 108 28.36 0.10 8.05
CA PRO A 108 27.19 -0.32 8.81
C PRO A 108 26.07 -0.91 7.91
N PHE A 109 25.88 -0.39 6.70
CA PHE A 109 24.91 -0.92 5.75
C PHE A 109 25.31 -2.30 5.25
N THR A 110 26.59 -2.48 4.92
CA THR A 110 27.12 -3.77 4.46
C THR A 110 26.95 -4.84 5.52
N GLU A 111 27.25 -4.54 6.77
CA GLU A 111 27.06 -5.46 7.90
C GLU A 111 25.59 -5.87 8.05
N PHE A 112 24.67 -4.89 8.01
CA PHE A 112 23.24 -5.14 8.08
C PHE A 112 22.76 -6.04 6.93
N MET A 113 23.13 -5.72 5.67
CA MET A 113 22.67 -6.43 4.49
C MET A 113 23.28 -7.83 4.34
N THR A 114 24.48 -8.06 4.87
CA THR A 114 25.12 -9.39 4.83
C THR A 114 24.71 -10.28 6.00
N ALA A 115 23.98 -9.73 6.97
CA ALA A 115 23.39 -10.51 8.06
C ALA A 115 22.40 -11.56 7.55
N GLN A 116 22.32 -12.69 8.22
CA GLN A 116 21.53 -13.84 7.78
C GLN A 116 20.05 -13.49 7.52
N LYS A 117 19.44 -12.65 8.37
CA LYS A 117 18.02 -12.26 8.22
C LYS A 117 17.78 -11.45 6.94
N ALA A 118 18.67 -10.50 6.60
CA ALA A 118 18.54 -9.70 5.39
C ALA A 118 18.78 -10.52 4.11
N VAL A 119 19.77 -11.42 4.16
CA VAL A 119 20.08 -12.33 3.05
C VAL A 119 18.94 -13.30 2.75
N LYS A 120 18.26 -13.83 3.78
CA LYS A 120 17.12 -14.75 3.58
C LYS A 120 16.00 -14.17 2.73
N VAL A 121 15.79 -12.87 2.76
CA VAL A 121 14.74 -12.19 1.96
C VAL A 121 14.93 -12.41 0.46
N ILE A 122 16.19 -12.49 0.02
CA ILE A 122 16.51 -12.62 -1.41
C ILE A 122 17.00 -14.03 -1.79
N ASP A 123 17.00 -14.96 -0.85
CA ASP A 123 17.43 -16.34 -1.10
C ASP A 123 16.32 -17.14 -1.79
N PRO A 124 16.47 -17.51 -3.07
CA PRO A 124 15.46 -18.29 -3.78
C PRO A 124 15.21 -19.68 -3.18
N CYS A 125 16.14 -20.15 -2.33
CA CYS A 125 16.04 -21.45 -1.63
C CYS A 125 15.34 -21.35 -0.28
N PHE A 126 14.87 -20.15 0.11
CA PHE A 126 14.14 -19.99 1.38
C PHE A 126 12.91 -20.90 1.43
N PRO A 127 12.67 -21.64 2.53
CA PRO A 127 11.63 -22.66 2.60
C PRO A 127 10.23 -22.19 2.17
N SER A 128 9.82 -21.00 2.59
CA SER A 128 8.51 -20.43 2.24
C SER A 128 8.37 -20.08 0.75
N TYR A 129 9.46 -20.04 -0.02
CA TYR A 129 9.46 -19.77 -1.46
C TYR A 129 9.41 -21.01 -2.32
N LYS A 130 9.54 -22.22 -1.74
CA LYS A 130 9.67 -23.48 -2.50
C LYS A 130 8.51 -23.72 -3.46
N GLU A 131 7.29 -23.40 -3.03
CA GLU A 131 6.09 -23.60 -3.83
C GLU A 131 5.81 -22.43 -4.79
N ASP A 132 6.42 -21.28 -4.56
CA ASP A 132 6.25 -20.09 -5.39
C ASP A 132 7.33 -20.02 -6.48
N LYS A 133 7.10 -20.74 -7.58
CA LYS A 133 8.00 -20.74 -8.74
C LYS A 133 8.17 -19.33 -9.33
N GLY A 134 7.13 -18.49 -9.28
CA GLY A 134 7.17 -17.14 -9.79
C GLY A 134 8.16 -16.27 -9.01
N LEU A 135 8.03 -16.22 -7.69
CA LEU A 135 8.93 -15.47 -6.82
C LEU A 135 10.39 -15.94 -6.94
N ARG A 136 10.61 -17.26 -6.99
CA ARG A 136 11.96 -17.80 -7.17
C ARG A 136 12.62 -17.32 -8.46
N VAL A 137 11.90 -17.31 -9.56
CA VAL A 137 12.40 -16.80 -10.85
C VAL A 137 12.72 -15.30 -10.77
N GLU A 138 11.85 -14.53 -10.11
CA GLU A 138 12.05 -13.10 -9.95
C GLU A 138 13.27 -12.77 -9.08
N LEU A 139 13.51 -13.52 -8.02
CA LEU A 139 14.68 -13.36 -7.15
C LEU A 139 16.01 -13.72 -7.85
N HIS A 140 15.99 -14.57 -8.90
CA HIS A 140 17.16 -14.79 -9.74
C HIS A 140 17.49 -13.63 -10.68
N ASN A 141 16.62 -12.63 -10.77
CA ASN A 141 16.85 -11.46 -11.63
C ASN A 141 17.76 -10.44 -10.96
N ILE A 142 19.05 -10.52 -11.26
CA ILE A 142 20.08 -9.63 -10.69
C ILE A 142 19.81 -8.14 -10.97
N ARG A 143 19.10 -7.78 -12.06
CA ARG A 143 18.75 -6.38 -12.36
C ARG A 143 17.72 -5.85 -11.35
N ILE A 144 16.73 -6.67 -10.99
CA ILE A 144 15.74 -6.34 -9.95
C ILE A 144 16.44 -6.21 -8.60
N LEU A 145 17.31 -7.17 -8.27
CA LEU A 145 18.06 -7.15 -7.01
C LEU A 145 18.94 -5.90 -6.87
N LYS A 146 19.68 -5.52 -7.92
CA LYS A 146 20.46 -4.28 -7.94
C LYS A 146 19.59 -3.03 -7.75
N PHE A 147 18.41 -3.02 -8.37
CA PHE A 147 17.46 -1.93 -8.25
C PHE A 147 16.95 -1.82 -6.81
N ALA A 148 16.51 -2.93 -6.20
CA ALA A 148 16.03 -2.97 -4.82
C ALA A 148 17.14 -2.52 -3.84
N LEU A 149 18.36 -3.03 -4.02
CA LEU A 149 19.51 -2.70 -3.16
C LEU A 149 19.85 -1.21 -3.23
N ALA A 150 19.85 -0.62 -4.42
CA ALA A 150 20.17 0.81 -4.60
C ALA A 150 19.12 1.71 -3.90
N HIS A 151 17.84 1.35 -3.99
CA HIS A 151 16.77 2.08 -3.31
C HIS A 151 16.83 1.88 -1.80
N PHE A 152 17.00 0.65 -1.34
CA PHE A 152 17.07 0.39 0.09
C PHE A 152 18.30 1.03 0.75
N CYS A 153 19.43 1.13 0.05
CA CYS A 153 20.61 1.86 0.55
C CYS A 153 20.24 3.29 0.95
N LYS A 154 19.46 4.00 0.14
CA LYS A 154 18.99 5.36 0.44
C LYS A 154 17.99 5.41 1.57
N ILE A 155 17.05 4.46 1.62
CA ILE A 155 16.09 4.33 2.73
C ILE A 155 16.85 4.11 4.04
N TYR A 156 17.83 3.20 4.04
CA TYR A 156 18.67 2.92 5.19
C TYR A 156 19.45 4.16 5.66
N GLU A 157 20.08 4.90 4.74
CA GLU A 157 20.80 6.15 5.05
C GLU A 157 19.90 7.14 5.80
N VAL A 158 18.66 7.35 5.32
CA VAL A 158 17.70 8.26 5.95
C VAL A 158 17.24 7.73 7.32
N CYS A 159 16.89 6.44 7.41
CA CYS A 159 16.44 5.82 8.65
C CYS A 159 17.55 5.80 9.71
N ASN A 160 18.79 5.53 9.33
CA ASN A 160 19.92 5.46 10.25
C ASN A 160 20.18 6.78 10.99
N VAL A 161 19.71 7.91 10.47
CA VAL A 161 19.84 9.21 11.15
C VAL A 161 19.08 9.25 12.46
N PHE A 162 17.87 8.67 12.51
CA PHE A 162 17.02 8.68 13.71
C PHE A 162 17.08 7.37 14.51
N LEU A 163 17.59 6.27 13.92
CA LEU A 163 17.67 4.97 14.58
C LEU A 163 18.94 4.76 15.43
N LYS A 164 19.96 5.62 15.30
CA LYS A 164 21.28 5.45 15.96
C LYS A 164 21.25 5.19 17.46
N ASN A 165 20.30 5.81 18.16
CA ASN A 165 20.20 5.75 19.62
C ASN A 165 19.01 4.89 20.11
N GLU A 166 18.37 4.19 19.18
CA GLU A 166 17.21 3.37 19.46
C GLU A 166 17.61 1.93 19.84
N ASN A 167 16.65 1.16 20.36
CA ASN A 167 16.88 -0.25 20.63
C ASN A 167 17.25 -0.97 19.33
N LYS A 168 18.42 -1.61 19.31
CA LYS A 168 19.00 -2.20 18.10
C LYS A 168 18.12 -3.30 17.51
N ASP A 169 17.56 -4.19 18.33
CA ASP A 169 16.73 -5.29 17.83
C ASP A 169 15.44 -4.75 17.19
N LEU A 170 14.83 -3.76 17.82
CA LEU A 170 13.64 -3.09 17.29
C LEU A 170 13.93 -2.34 15.98
N ALA A 171 15.06 -1.61 15.94
CA ALA A 171 15.51 -0.90 14.73
C ALA A 171 15.84 -1.87 13.58
N ASP A 172 16.50 -2.99 13.89
CA ASP A 172 16.82 -4.02 12.89
C ASP A 172 15.54 -4.68 12.34
N ARG A 173 14.55 -4.99 13.19
CA ARG A 173 13.24 -5.53 12.74
C ARG A 173 12.50 -4.55 11.83
N PHE A 174 12.50 -3.26 12.16
CA PHE A 174 11.94 -2.20 11.32
C PHE A 174 12.62 -2.14 9.96
N LEU A 175 13.95 -2.09 9.94
CA LEU A 175 14.73 -2.04 8.70
C LEU A 175 14.59 -3.31 7.84
N LEU A 176 14.49 -4.49 8.47
CA LEU A 176 14.26 -5.76 7.77
C LEU A 176 12.89 -5.79 7.10
N SER A 177 11.86 -5.27 7.76
CA SER A 177 10.53 -5.13 7.15
C SER A 177 10.55 -4.18 5.95
N LEU A 178 11.19 -3.01 6.08
CA LEU A 178 11.34 -2.08 4.95
C LEU A 178 12.18 -2.69 3.81
N TRP A 179 13.20 -3.50 4.12
CA TRP A 179 13.99 -4.22 3.12
C TRP A 179 13.12 -5.22 2.36
N ALA A 180 12.40 -6.08 3.05
CA ALA A 180 11.52 -7.07 2.44
C ALA A 180 10.44 -6.40 1.57
N SER A 181 9.82 -5.34 2.06
CA SER A 181 8.85 -4.54 1.30
C SER A 181 9.49 -3.87 0.08
N THR A 182 10.72 -3.34 0.19
CA THR A 182 11.45 -2.74 -0.94
C THR A 182 11.74 -3.76 -2.03
N VAL A 183 12.13 -5.00 -1.66
CA VAL A 183 12.32 -6.09 -2.62
C VAL A 183 11.01 -6.40 -3.32
N GLY A 184 9.92 -6.58 -2.59
CA GLY A 184 8.61 -6.88 -3.14
C GLY A 184 8.09 -5.79 -4.09
N VAL A 185 8.11 -4.54 -3.65
CA VAL A 185 7.72 -3.39 -4.50
C VAL A 185 8.61 -3.30 -5.74
N SER A 186 9.91 -3.56 -5.61
CA SER A 186 10.84 -3.54 -6.76
C SER A 186 10.52 -4.63 -7.79
N ILE A 187 10.16 -5.83 -7.34
CA ILE A 187 9.72 -6.92 -8.21
C ILE A 187 8.45 -6.52 -8.96
N GLU A 188 7.43 -6.08 -8.23
CA GLU A 188 6.14 -5.73 -8.81
C GLU A 188 6.24 -4.54 -9.78
N TYR A 189 7.01 -3.53 -9.42
CA TYR A 189 7.26 -2.36 -10.26
C TYR A 189 8.03 -2.71 -11.54
N LYS A 190 9.11 -3.52 -11.45
CA LYS A 190 9.91 -3.92 -12.63
C LYS A 190 9.19 -4.88 -13.57
N LYS A 191 8.08 -5.43 -13.14
CA LYS A 191 7.19 -6.28 -13.93
C LYS A 191 5.92 -5.58 -14.38
N ASP A 192 5.86 -4.26 -14.23
CA ASP A 192 4.70 -3.41 -14.59
C ASP A 192 3.39 -3.87 -13.93
N ARG A 193 3.48 -4.53 -12.76
CA ARG A 193 2.32 -5.01 -11.98
C ARG A 193 1.86 -4.00 -10.93
N LEU A 194 2.75 -3.15 -10.43
CA LEU A 194 2.44 -1.99 -9.60
C LEU A 194 3.11 -0.75 -10.15
N THR A 195 2.42 0.38 -10.01
CA THR A 195 2.87 1.71 -10.43
C THR A 195 2.67 2.72 -9.29
N TYR A 196 3.17 3.94 -9.42
CA TYR A 196 2.93 5.00 -8.44
C TYR A 196 1.43 5.32 -8.24
N LYS A 197 0.56 5.00 -9.21
CA LYS A 197 -0.90 5.20 -9.10
C LYS A 197 -1.53 4.28 -8.05
N ASP A 198 -0.87 3.17 -7.74
CA ASP A 198 -1.34 2.16 -6.79
C ASP A 198 -0.98 2.49 -5.34
N ARG A 199 -0.47 3.71 -5.09
CA ARG A 199 -0.07 4.20 -3.77
C ARG A 199 -1.19 4.11 -2.73
N SER A 200 -2.42 4.41 -3.12
CA SER A 200 -3.56 4.38 -2.21
C SER A 200 -3.83 2.97 -1.67
N GLN A 201 -3.78 1.96 -2.54
CA GLN A 201 -3.95 0.55 -2.16
C GLN A 201 -2.81 0.07 -1.27
N PHE A 202 -1.57 0.45 -1.59
CA PHE A 202 -0.42 0.14 -0.73
C PHE A 202 -0.54 0.80 0.65
N SER A 203 -0.96 2.07 0.71
CA SER A 203 -1.10 2.82 1.96
C SER A 203 -2.28 2.34 2.82
N GLN A 204 -3.29 1.75 2.20
CA GLN A 204 -4.49 1.21 2.84
C GLN A 204 -4.37 -0.28 3.16
N TYR A 205 -3.18 -0.88 2.97
CA TYR A 205 -3.00 -2.27 3.36
C TYR A 205 -3.23 -2.40 4.86
N VAL A 206 -4.24 -3.16 5.19
CA VAL A 206 -4.55 -3.55 6.57
C VAL A 206 -4.15 -5.01 6.70
N GLU A 207 -3.43 -5.34 7.75
CA GLU A 207 -3.14 -6.71 8.10
C GLU A 207 -4.46 -7.41 8.46
N LEU A 208 -5.02 -8.12 7.50
CA LEU A 208 -6.15 -8.99 7.78
C LEU A 208 -5.64 -10.06 8.75
N SER A 209 -6.36 -10.26 9.85
CA SER A 209 -6.07 -11.34 10.79
C SER A 209 -5.91 -12.63 9.99
N ALA A 210 -4.93 -13.47 10.34
CA ALA A 210 -4.53 -14.69 9.62
C ALA A 210 -5.63 -15.78 9.51
N ILE A 211 -6.87 -15.42 9.74
CA ILE A 211 -8.04 -16.24 9.49
C ILE A 211 -8.49 -15.96 8.05
N ASP A 212 -7.75 -16.48 7.08
CA ASP A 212 -8.30 -16.81 5.77
C ASP A 212 -9.27 -17.99 5.96
N TRP A 213 -10.44 -17.65 6.49
CA TRP A 213 -11.56 -18.54 6.31
C TRP A 213 -11.92 -18.45 4.83
N GLU A 214 -11.68 -19.52 4.10
CA GLU A 214 -12.41 -19.77 2.87
C GLU A 214 -13.91 -19.81 3.19
N PHE A 215 -14.49 -18.65 3.40
CA PHE A 215 -15.92 -18.49 3.28
C PHE A 215 -16.21 -18.61 1.79
N ASP A 216 -16.73 -19.76 1.42
CA ASP A 216 -17.41 -19.98 0.15
C ASP A 216 -18.46 -18.87 0.02
N ASP A 217 -18.07 -17.75 -0.57
CA ASP A 217 -18.95 -16.62 -0.84
C ASP A 217 -19.80 -17.03 -2.04
N GLY A 218 -20.82 -17.83 -1.72
CA GLY A 218 -21.87 -18.18 -2.66
C GLY A 218 -22.41 -16.92 -3.29
N GLY A 219 -21.90 -16.65 -4.49
CA GLY A 219 -22.20 -15.60 -5.46
C GLY A 219 -23.23 -14.57 -5.01
N ARG A 220 -22.84 -13.50 -4.37
CA ARG A 220 -23.66 -12.29 -4.32
C ARG A 220 -23.59 -11.59 -5.66
N LYS A 221 -24.59 -11.87 -6.49
CA LYS A 221 -24.98 -10.97 -7.55
C LYS A 221 -25.35 -9.63 -6.89
N ALA A 222 -24.63 -8.59 -7.27
CA ALA A 222 -25.04 -7.20 -7.03
C ALA A 222 -26.26 -6.92 -7.94
N ASP A 223 -27.39 -7.49 -7.58
CA ASP A 223 -28.67 -7.19 -8.19
C ASP A 223 -29.32 -6.04 -7.42
N GLY A 224 -29.36 -4.88 -8.00
CA GLY A 224 -30.30 -3.85 -7.57
C GLY A 224 -29.91 -2.38 -7.70
N LEU A 225 -28.70 -2.02 -8.16
CA LEU A 225 -28.30 -0.60 -8.28
C LEU A 225 -27.80 -0.18 -9.68
N LEU A 226 -27.91 -1.04 -10.69
CA LEU A 226 -27.34 -0.83 -12.03
C LEU A 226 -28.32 -0.28 -13.07
N ASP A 227 -29.58 -0.03 -12.73
CA ASP A 227 -30.62 0.30 -13.72
C ASP A 227 -30.65 1.78 -14.19
N GLU A 228 -29.77 2.66 -13.69
CA GLU A 228 -29.74 4.07 -14.13
C GLU A 228 -28.37 4.59 -14.61
N MET A 229 -27.34 3.77 -14.68
CA MET A 229 -26.03 4.19 -15.22
C MET A 229 -25.94 3.92 -16.71
N ARG A 230 -25.39 4.87 -17.49
CA ARG A 230 -25.06 4.65 -18.90
C ARG A 230 -24.10 3.46 -18.99
N GLU A 231 -24.30 2.58 -20.00
CA GLU A 231 -23.50 1.36 -20.19
C GLU A 231 -21.99 1.63 -20.18
N ASP A 232 -21.53 2.75 -20.71
CA ASP A 232 -20.12 3.15 -20.73
C ASP A 232 -19.55 3.43 -19.33
N GLU A 233 -20.32 4.09 -18.45
CA GLU A 233 -19.90 4.38 -17.07
C GLU A 233 -19.86 3.10 -16.21
N ALA A 234 -20.77 2.16 -16.46
CA ALA A 234 -20.80 0.87 -15.77
C ALA A 234 -19.59 -0.01 -16.16
N VAL A 235 -19.21 0.00 -17.45
CA VAL A 235 -18.04 -0.73 -17.96
C VAL A 235 -16.73 -0.15 -17.40
N GLU A 236 -16.63 1.18 -17.31
CA GLU A 236 -15.45 1.85 -16.78
C GLU A 236 -15.28 1.57 -15.27
N LYS A 237 -16.38 1.66 -14.53
CA LYS A 237 -16.39 1.32 -13.08
C LYS A 237 -16.00 -0.14 -12.83
N GLN A 238 -16.50 -1.09 -13.61
CA GLN A 238 -16.09 -2.50 -13.50
C GLN A 238 -14.61 -2.72 -13.81
N LYS A 239 -14.04 -1.97 -14.75
CA LYS A 239 -12.60 -2.03 -15.05
C LYS A 239 -11.78 -1.47 -13.88
N GLU A 240 -12.21 -0.37 -13.29
CA GLU A 240 -11.54 0.22 -12.11
C GLU A 240 -11.60 -0.71 -10.90
N GLU A 241 -12.76 -1.36 -10.64
CA GLU A 241 -12.91 -2.33 -9.54
C GLU A 241 -12.00 -3.55 -9.75
N LYS A 242 -11.96 -4.12 -10.96
CA LYS A 242 -11.05 -5.23 -11.29
C LYS A 242 -9.58 -4.85 -11.16
N GLN A 243 -9.21 -3.63 -11.59
CA GLN A 243 -7.85 -3.16 -11.44
C GLN A 243 -7.49 -2.97 -9.96
N ARG A 244 -8.40 -2.40 -9.17
CA ARG A 244 -8.22 -2.23 -7.72
C ARG A 244 -8.06 -3.57 -7.01
N GLU A 245 -8.88 -4.56 -7.33
CA GLU A 245 -8.79 -5.91 -6.79
C GLU A 245 -7.46 -6.59 -7.16
N TYR A 246 -7.03 -6.44 -8.42
CA TYR A 246 -5.73 -6.93 -8.87
C TYR A 246 -4.58 -6.28 -8.08
N THR A 247 -4.61 -4.95 -7.93
CA THR A 247 -3.61 -4.20 -7.17
C THR A 247 -3.58 -4.64 -5.71
N ASN A 248 -4.74 -4.79 -5.05
CA ASN A 248 -4.82 -5.25 -3.68
C ASN A 248 -4.20 -6.64 -3.51
N ARG A 249 -4.47 -7.57 -4.43
CA ARG A 249 -3.83 -8.90 -4.42
C ARG A 249 -2.32 -8.82 -4.53
N ARG A 250 -1.77 -7.90 -5.34
CA ARG A 250 -0.31 -7.73 -5.48
C ARG A 250 0.32 -7.11 -4.23
N VAL A 251 -0.36 -6.15 -3.61
CA VAL A 251 0.07 -5.55 -2.34
C VAL A 251 0.06 -6.59 -1.22
N THR A 252 -1.03 -7.34 -1.09
CA THR A 252 -1.14 -8.45 -0.13
C THR A 252 -0.03 -9.47 -0.33
N TYR A 253 0.26 -9.84 -1.57
CA TYR A 253 1.34 -10.77 -1.91
C TYR A 253 2.71 -10.30 -1.40
N ILE A 254 3.03 -9.00 -1.49
CA ILE A 254 4.29 -8.45 -0.97
C ILE A 254 4.39 -8.71 0.54
N PHE A 255 3.35 -8.34 1.29
CA PHE A 255 3.40 -8.45 2.75
C PHE A 255 3.36 -9.91 3.22
N GLU A 256 2.50 -10.75 2.64
CA GLU A 256 2.38 -12.17 3.03
C GLU A 256 3.64 -12.97 2.66
N LYS A 257 4.13 -12.83 1.43
CA LYS A 257 5.20 -13.69 0.91
C LYS A 257 6.61 -13.19 1.24
N LEU A 258 6.81 -11.88 1.41
CA LEU A 258 8.15 -11.32 1.62
C LEU A 258 8.36 -10.74 3.02
N VAL A 259 7.31 -10.26 3.69
CA VAL A 259 7.44 -9.70 5.04
C VAL A 259 7.11 -10.75 6.10
N LYS A 260 5.87 -11.23 6.14
CA LYS A 260 5.41 -12.20 7.16
C LYS A 260 6.10 -13.55 7.06
N ALA A 261 6.44 -14.01 5.86
CA ALA A 261 7.18 -15.26 5.68
C ALA A 261 8.54 -15.31 6.40
N HIS A 262 9.05 -14.15 6.82
CA HIS A 262 10.29 -13.99 7.58
C HIS A 262 10.07 -13.58 9.03
N ASP A 263 8.85 -13.61 9.53
CA ASP A 263 8.45 -13.12 10.86
C ASP A 263 8.83 -11.65 11.09
N PHE A 264 8.78 -10.83 10.02
CA PHE A 264 9.00 -9.39 10.14
C PHE A 264 7.67 -8.68 10.41
N PRO A 265 7.69 -7.57 11.19
CA PRO A 265 6.50 -6.76 11.42
C PRO A 265 6.00 -6.17 10.09
N VAL A 266 4.69 -6.08 9.92
CA VAL A 266 4.12 -5.39 8.76
C VAL A 266 4.23 -3.89 8.97
N ILE A 267 5.05 -3.25 8.16
CA ILE A 267 5.30 -1.80 8.21
C ILE A 267 4.95 -1.20 6.85
N VAL A 268 3.81 -0.50 6.81
CA VAL A 268 3.36 0.19 5.61
C VAL A 268 4.03 1.56 5.55
N SER A 269 4.86 1.78 4.54
CA SER A 269 5.55 3.06 4.31
C SER A 269 5.24 3.60 2.92
N PRO A 270 4.25 4.51 2.79
CA PRO A 270 3.94 5.16 1.51
C PRO A 270 5.15 5.91 0.92
N GLN A 271 6.01 6.47 1.75
CA GLN A 271 7.23 7.18 1.32
C GLN A 271 8.22 6.24 0.62
N MET A 272 8.40 5.04 1.17
CA MET A 272 9.23 4.01 0.53
C MET A 272 8.63 3.60 -0.82
N PHE A 273 7.32 3.40 -0.88
CA PHE A 273 6.61 3.04 -2.10
C PHE A 273 6.78 4.11 -3.19
N ASP A 274 6.52 5.38 -2.86
CA ASP A 274 6.67 6.52 -3.77
C ASP A 274 8.12 6.66 -4.27
N PHE A 275 9.09 6.46 -3.39
CA PHE A 275 10.50 6.51 -3.75
C PHE A 275 10.88 5.40 -4.75
N VAL A 276 10.42 4.17 -4.53
CA VAL A 276 10.75 3.03 -5.40
C VAL A 276 10.03 3.10 -6.74
N THR A 277 8.76 3.56 -6.78
CA THR A 277 7.93 3.52 -7.98
C THR A 277 7.93 4.81 -8.80
N ALA A 278 8.19 5.96 -8.16
CA ALA A 278 8.15 7.27 -8.80
C ALA A 278 9.45 8.07 -8.67
N GLY A 279 10.44 7.58 -7.93
CA GLY A 279 11.69 8.31 -7.69
C GLY A 279 11.51 9.59 -6.87
N MET A 280 10.43 9.70 -6.10
CA MET A 280 10.19 10.85 -5.22
C MET A 280 11.26 10.94 -4.13
N SER A 281 11.52 12.15 -3.63
CA SER A 281 12.45 12.33 -2.50
C SER A 281 11.94 11.65 -1.25
N LEU A 282 12.85 11.00 -0.50
CA LEU A 282 12.53 10.43 0.80
C LEU A 282 12.40 11.55 1.84
N ASP A 283 11.24 11.65 2.45
CA ASP A 283 10.98 12.53 3.58
C ASP A 283 11.38 11.83 4.88
N LYS A 284 12.40 12.38 5.54
CA LYS A 284 12.93 11.87 6.81
C LYS A 284 11.88 11.90 7.92
N ASP A 285 11.09 12.98 8.01
CA ASP A 285 10.15 13.16 9.11
C ASP A 285 8.94 12.22 8.93
N ALA A 286 8.53 11.99 7.69
CA ALA A 286 7.51 11.00 7.37
C ALA A 286 7.97 9.55 7.68
N LEU A 287 9.22 9.18 7.34
CA LEU A 287 9.78 7.88 7.73
C LEU A 287 9.94 7.73 9.25
N LYS A 288 10.32 8.82 9.92
CA LYS A 288 10.40 8.85 11.38
C LYS A 288 9.02 8.68 12.02
N ALA A 289 7.97 9.28 11.46
CA ALA A 289 6.61 9.09 11.95
C ALA A 289 6.16 7.62 11.88
N VAL A 290 6.50 6.91 10.78
CA VAL A 290 6.26 5.46 10.66
C VAL A 290 7.02 4.68 11.73
N TRP A 291 8.28 5.04 12.00
CA TRP A 291 9.07 4.45 13.09
C TRP A 291 8.45 4.65 14.46
N GLU A 292 8.04 5.89 14.80
CA GLU A 292 7.44 6.19 16.11
C GLU A 292 6.10 5.46 16.30
N GLY A 293 5.32 5.31 15.23
CA GLY A 293 4.11 4.48 15.23
C GLY A 293 4.41 3.02 15.56
N TYR A 294 5.37 2.41 14.87
CA TYR A 294 5.81 1.04 15.11
C TYR A 294 6.36 0.86 16.53
N LYS A 295 7.25 1.76 16.97
CA LYS A 295 7.83 1.75 18.32
C LYS A 295 6.76 1.82 19.41
N SER A 296 5.76 2.69 19.23
CA SER A 296 4.64 2.82 20.17
C SER A 296 3.78 1.56 20.23
N GLN A 297 3.59 0.89 19.11
CA GLN A 297 2.87 -0.39 19.03
C GLN A 297 3.63 -1.49 19.76
N GLU A 298 4.93 -1.62 19.52
CA GLU A 298 5.79 -2.61 20.20
C GLU A 298 5.87 -2.36 21.72
N GLN A 299 5.91 -1.10 22.13
CA GLN A 299 5.86 -0.77 23.57
C GLN A 299 4.53 -1.18 24.20
N ARG A 300 3.40 -0.94 23.52
CA ARG A 300 2.08 -1.40 23.97
C ARG A 300 2.06 -2.93 24.10
N ASN A 301 2.51 -3.64 23.08
CA ASN A 301 2.55 -5.10 23.07
C ASN A 301 3.44 -5.67 24.19
N SER A 302 4.59 -5.06 24.45
CA SER A 302 5.52 -5.52 25.50
C SER A 302 5.05 -5.22 26.92
N THR A 303 4.23 -4.18 27.12
CA THR A 303 3.74 -3.77 28.45
C THR A 303 2.35 -4.30 28.77
N ASN A 304 1.58 -4.70 27.78
CA ASN A 304 0.21 -5.19 27.97
C ASN A 304 0.05 -6.64 27.47
N PRO A 305 -0.07 -7.60 28.39
CA PRO A 305 -0.15 -9.02 28.05
C PRO A 305 -1.38 -9.37 27.20
N ALA A 306 -2.41 -8.53 27.17
CA ALA A 306 -3.60 -8.75 26.34
C ALA A 306 -3.24 -8.67 24.85
N TYR A 307 -2.45 -7.67 24.42
CA TYR A 307 -2.00 -7.57 23.04
C TYR A 307 -1.09 -8.73 22.63
N SER A 308 -0.15 -9.11 23.49
CA SER A 308 0.72 -10.27 23.22
C SER A 308 -0.07 -11.57 23.07
N LEU A 309 -1.12 -11.75 23.88
CA LEU A 309 -1.99 -12.92 23.76
C LEU A 309 -2.82 -12.89 22.45
N LEU A 310 -3.38 -11.74 22.10
CA LEU A 310 -4.13 -11.57 20.87
C LEU A 310 -3.24 -11.84 19.65
N GLU A 311 -2.03 -11.28 19.63
CA GLU A 311 -1.04 -11.49 18.56
C GLU A 311 -0.63 -12.98 18.44
N LYS A 312 -0.45 -13.68 19.56
CA LYS A 312 -0.20 -15.12 19.58
C LYS A 312 -1.36 -15.90 18.96
N LEU A 313 -2.60 -15.56 19.27
CA LEU A 313 -3.79 -16.17 18.68
C LEU A 313 -3.89 -15.86 17.18
N MET A 314 -3.54 -14.65 16.74
CA MET A 314 -3.58 -14.25 15.34
C MET A 314 -2.54 -14.97 14.48
N HIS A 315 -1.31 -15.14 14.98
CA HIS A 315 -0.19 -15.55 14.16
C HIS A 315 0.41 -16.92 14.50
N SER A 316 0.10 -17.48 15.67
CA SER A 316 0.77 -18.69 16.17
C SER A 316 -0.19 -19.75 16.73
N GLN A 317 -1.48 -19.61 16.51
CA GLN A 317 -2.50 -20.54 17.02
C GLN A 317 -2.25 -22.00 16.59
N TRP A 318 -1.68 -22.21 15.42
CA TRP A 318 -1.39 -23.55 14.87
C TRP A 318 -0.33 -24.33 15.68
N ASN A 319 0.44 -23.63 16.50
CA ASN A 319 1.49 -24.21 17.32
C ASN A 319 0.99 -24.47 18.78
N MET A 320 -0.27 -24.20 19.08
CA MET A 320 -0.86 -24.36 20.40
C MET A 320 -1.49 -25.74 20.57
N SER A 321 -1.34 -26.33 21.74
CA SER A 321 -2.11 -27.50 22.14
C SER A 321 -3.58 -27.13 22.39
N ASN A 322 -4.46 -28.14 22.45
CA ASN A 322 -5.87 -27.91 22.75
C ASN A 322 -6.08 -27.22 24.11
N GLU A 323 -5.30 -27.60 25.12
CA GLU A 323 -5.37 -27.01 26.46
C GLU A 323 -4.90 -25.56 26.45
N GLU A 324 -3.77 -25.27 25.79
CA GLU A 324 -3.26 -23.91 25.64
C GLU A 324 -4.25 -23.00 24.88
N MET A 325 -4.95 -23.53 23.89
CA MET A 325 -5.98 -22.77 23.15
C MET A 325 -7.17 -22.45 24.04
N VAL A 326 -7.68 -23.40 24.83
CA VAL A 326 -8.79 -23.16 25.77
C VAL A 326 -8.42 -22.08 26.78
N ASP A 327 -7.24 -22.20 27.40
CA ASP A 327 -6.74 -21.22 28.36
C ASP A 327 -6.58 -19.83 27.72
N ALA A 328 -6.04 -19.76 26.51
CA ALA A 328 -5.87 -18.52 25.75
C ALA A 328 -7.21 -17.83 25.45
N VAL A 329 -8.24 -18.59 25.05
CA VAL A 329 -9.59 -18.04 24.77
C VAL A 329 -10.22 -17.51 26.06
N ILE A 330 -10.13 -18.24 27.17
CA ILE A 330 -10.65 -17.80 28.48
C ILE A 330 -9.93 -16.53 28.93
N GLN A 331 -8.61 -16.49 28.83
CA GLN A 331 -7.79 -15.35 29.22
C GLN A 331 -8.05 -14.13 28.33
N LEU A 332 -8.23 -14.33 27.01
CA LEU A 332 -8.61 -13.26 26.08
C LEU A 332 -9.97 -12.67 26.47
N ALA A 333 -10.96 -13.52 26.78
CA ALA A 333 -12.28 -13.07 27.21
C ALA A 333 -12.22 -12.22 28.49
N GLN A 334 -11.33 -12.58 29.43
CA GLN A 334 -11.10 -11.81 30.64
C GLN A 334 -10.45 -10.45 30.33
N TYR A 335 -9.41 -10.41 29.50
CA TYR A 335 -8.74 -9.15 29.11
C TYR A 335 -9.68 -8.19 28.37
N VAL A 336 -10.53 -8.74 27.48
CA VAL A 336 -11.58 -7.98 26.82
C VAL A 336 -12.54 -7.38 27.84
N GLU A 337 -13.09 -8.17 28.76
CA GLU A 337 -14.02 -7.70 29.78
C GLU A 337 -13.39 -6.65 30.73
N GLU A 338 -12.12 -6.78 31.04
CA GLU A 338 -11.39 -5.84 31.87
C GLU A 338 -11.10 -4.50 31.17
N GLY A 339 -11.29 -4.40 29.87
CA GLY A 339 -11.01 -3.20 29.07
C GLY A 339 -9.50 -2.98 28.87
N LYS A 340 -8.74 -4.07 28.68
CA LYS A 340 -7.27 -3.99 28.51
C LYS A 340 -6.82 -3.48 27.15
N PHE A 341 -7.68 -3.48 26.16
CA PHE A 341 -7.37 -2.93 24.85
C PHE A 341 -7.72 -1.44 24.77
N CYS A 342 -6.93 -0.71 23.98
CA CYS A 342 -7.03 0.74 23.82
C CYS A 342 -7.40 1.16 22.40
N ASP A 343 -7.68 0.21 21.50
CA ASP A 343 -8.03 0.46 20.10
C ASP A 343 -9.13 -0.46 19.60
N ASN A 344 -9.88 0.03 18.63
CA ASN A 344 -11.07 -0.64 18.08
C ASN A 344 -10.71 -1.95 17.38
N MET A 345 -9.57 -1.98 16.66
CA MET A 345 -9.13 -3.15 15.92
C MET A 345 -8.90 -4.34 16.84
N ALA A 346 -8.31 -4.11 18.02
CA ALA A 346 -8.06 -5.16 19.00
C ALA A 346 -9.38 -5.76 19.53
N TYR A 347 -10.45 -4.95 19.70
CA TYR A 347 -11.76 -5.47 20.09
C TYR A 347 -12.42 -6.25 18.97
N VAL A 348 -12.38 -5.78 17.73
CA VAL A 348 -12.92 -6.51 16.57
C VAL A 348 -12.22 -7.85 16.38
N ASN A 349 -10.89 -7.85 16.40
CA ASN A 349 -10.10 -9.07 16.30
C ASN A 349 -10.40 -10.02 17.47
N SER A 350 -10.40 -9.52 18.71
CA SER A 350 -10.71 -10.33 19.88
C SER A 350 -12.11 -10.94 19.78
N ALA A 351 -13.11 -10.18 19.32
CA ALA A 351 -14.46 -10.66 19.13
C ALA A 351 -14.51 -11.78 18.10
N THR A 352 -13.80 -11.66 17.00
CA THR A 352 -13.70 -12.70 15.96
C THR A 352 -13.16 -14.00 16.54
N TYR A 353 -12.06 -13.95 17.28
CA TYR A 353 -11.47 -15.14 17.90
C TYR A 353 -12.33 -15.72 19.00
N LEU A 354 -12.89 -14.89 19.88
CA LEU A 354 -13.74 -15.33 20.97
C LEU A 354 -15.01 -16.01 20.44
N GLN A 355 -15.66 -15.48 19.42
CA GLN A 355 -16.87 -16.08 18.85
C GLN A 355 -16.55 -17.37 18.12
N HIS A 356 -15.45 -17.42 17.38
CA HIS A 356 -15.06 -18.63 16.67
C HIS A 356 -14.72 -19.79 17.62
N PHE A 357 -13.93 -19.51 18.66
CA PHE A 357 -13.44 -20.53 19.58
C PHE A 357 -14.27 -20.68 20.86
N CYS A 358 -15.42 -20.00 20.99
CA CYS A 358 -16.28 -20.11 22.19
C CYS A 358 -16.71 -21.56 22.49
N SER A 359 -16.89 -22.38 21.45
CA SER A 359 -17.25 -23.79 21.59
C SER A 359 -16.21 -24.66 22.31
N LEU A 360 -14.96 -24.20 22.40
CA LEU A 360 -13.90 -24.86 23.15
C LEU A 360 -13.99 -24.58 24.65
N THR A 361 -14.79 -23.62 25.06
CA THR A 361 -14.91 -23.17 26.46
C THR A 361 -16.32 -23.45 27.00
N SER A 362 -16.50 -23.26 28.31
CA SER A 362 -17.84 -23.29 28.95
C SER A 362 -18.66 -22.00 28.77
N LEU A 363 -18.09 -20.97 28.11
CA LEU A 363 -18.75 -19.69 27.92
C LEU A 363 -19.71 -19.75 26.73
N SER A 364 -20.93 -19.23 26.94
CA SER A 364 -21.90 -19.11 25.85
C SER A 364 -21.55 -17.92 24.93
N GLN A 365 -22.07 -17.92 23.70
CA GLN A 365 -21.93 -16.76 22.80
C GLN A 365 -22.47 -15.46 23.44
N LYS A 366 -23.54 -15.56 24.24
CA LYS A 366 -24.11 -14.41 24.93
C LYS A 366 -23.16 -13.87 26.01
N ASP A 367 -22.48 -14.75 26.74
CA ASP A 367 -21.49 -14.35 27.73
C ASP A 367 -20.32 -13.63 27.05
N MET A 368 -19.82 -14.15 25.91
CA MET A 368 -18.77 -13.54 25.13
C MET A 368 -19.18 -12.14 24.65
N GLN A 369 -20.39 -12.00 24.09
CA GLN A 369 -20.90 -10.70 23.65
C GLN A 369 -20.98 -9.71 24.82
N THR A 370 -21.45 -10.14 25.97
CA THR A 370 -21.55 -9.29 27.17
C THR A 370 -20.18 -8.79 27.61
N LYS A 371 -19.17 -9.67 27.59
CA LYS A 371 -17.79 -9.31 27.94
C LYS A 371 -17.18 -8.31 26.95
N ILE A 372 -17.42 -8.51 25.65
CA ILE A 372 -16.94 -7.60 24.59
C ILE A 372 -17.57 -6.20 24.78
N VAL A 373 -18.88 -6.14 24.95
CA VAL A 373 -19.62 -4.89 25.21
C VAL A 373 -19.07 -4.18 26.45
N SER A 374 -18.87 -4.90 27.55
CA SER A 374 -18.30 -4.34 28.78
C SER A 374 -16.93 -3.74 28.57
N GLY A 375 -16.08 -4.41 27.80
CA GLY A 375 -14.73 -3.94 27.50
C GLY A 375 -14.73 -2.68 26.62
N ILE A 376 -15.53 -2.67 25.56
CA ILE A 376 -15.71 -1.51 24.70
C ILE A 376 -16.23 -0.30 25.50
N ASP A 377 -17.23 -0.50 26.36
CA ASP A 377 -17.74 0.57 27.22
C ASP A 377 -16.68 1.15 28.15
N LYS A 378 -15.80 0.32 28.70
CA LYS A 378 -14.67 0.77 29.53
C LYS A 378 -13.62 1.52 28.72
N MET A 379 -13.32 1.07 27.50
CA MET A 379 -12.42 1.78 26.60
C MET A 379 -12.94 3.20 26.33
N TYR A 380 -14.20 3.31 25.92
CA TYR A 380 -14.79 4.59 25.55
C TYR A 380 -15.11 5.50 26.75
N ALA A 381 -15.24 4.94 27.96
CA ALA A 381 -15.48 5.77 29.16
C ALA A 381 -14.39 6.82 29.45
N ASN A 382 -13.16 6.54 28.99
CA ASN A 382 -12.01 7.43 29.18
C ASN A 382 -11.64 8.24 27.92
N VAL A 383 -12.41 8.12 26.82
CA VAL A 383 -12.13 8.84 25.59
C VAL A 383 -12.83 10.18 25.61
N SER A 384 -12.06 11.26 25.63
CA SER A 384 -12.57 12.65 25.59
C SER A 384 -12.72 13.20 24.17
N SER A 385 -11.94 12.66 23.20
CA SER A 385 -12.02 13.03 21.78
C SER A 385 -11.76 11.81 20.91
N LEU A 386 -12.45 11.71 19.78
CA LEU A 386 -12.28 10.63 18.81
C LEU A 386 -11.26 11.01 17.75
N SER A 387 -10.33 10.13 17.45
CA SER A 387 -9.45 10.31 16.29
C SER A 387 -10.17 9.86 15.02
N LEU A 388 -9.85 10.48 13.90
CA LEU A 388 -10.37 10.05 12.59
C LEU A 388 -9.88 8.65 12.22
N LEU A 389 -8.66 8.30 12.64
CA LEU A 389 -8.07 6.99 12.37
C LEU A 389 -8.96 5.87 12.90
N ASP A 390 -9.57 6.09 14.08
CA ASP A 390 -10.46 5.10 14.70
C ASP A 390 -11.73 4.87 13.87
N LYS A 391 -12.31 5.94 13.31
CA LYS A 391 -13.49 5.82 12.43
C LYS A 391 -13.15 5.23 11.06
N MET A 392 -12.07 5.66 10.44
CA MET A 392 -11.62 5.10 9.15
C MET A 392 -11.28 3.61 9.25
N ASN A 393 -10.66 3.20 10.35
CA ASN A 393 -10.35 1.79 10.58
C ASN A 393 -11.61 0.94 10.65
N LEU A 394 -12.67 1.40 11.29
CA LEU A 394 -13.94 0.68 11.35
C LEU A 394 -14.63 0.58 9.98
N ASP A 395 -14.62 1.64 9.19
CA ASP A 395 -15.25 1.65 7.87
C ASP A 395 -14.52 0.75 6.85
N VAL A 396 -13.19 0.67 6.94
CA VAL A 396 -12.38 -0.27 6.14
C VAL A 396 -12.66 -1.70 6.54
N LEU A 397 -12.81 -1.97 7.84
CA LEU A 397 -13.02 -3.30 8.39
C LEU A 397 -14.38 -3.90 8.05
N GLU A 398 -15.44 -3.09 7.89
CA GLU A 398 -16.81 -3.59 7.73
C GLU A 398 -16.97 -4.57 6.56
N ASN A 399 -16.18 -4.42 5.50
CA ASN A 399 -16.21 -5.30 4.33
C ASN A 399 -15.42 -6.60 4.50
N ASP A 400 -14.44 -6.60 5.40
CA ASP A 400 -13.44 -7.68 5.53
C ASP A 400 -13.61 -8.52 6.80
N ILE A 401 -14.62 -8.21 7.64
CA ILE A 401 -14.88 -8.92 8.88
C ILE A 401 -15.93 -10.03 8.69
N PRO A 402 -15.78 -11.19 9.37
CA PRO A 402 -16.82 -12.21 9.44
C PRO A 402 -18.16 -11.62 9.87
N LYS A 403 -19.24 -12.09 9.24
CA LYS A 403 -20.61 -11.58 9.50
C LYS A 403 -20.97 -11.61 10.99
N GLU A 404 -20.48 -12.62 11.68
CA GLU A 404 -20.72 -12.87 13.10
C GLU A 404 -20.12 -11.76 13.98
N SER A 405 -19.07 -11.06 13.53
CA SER A 405 -18.37 -10.00 14.29
C SER A 405 -18.75 -8.59 13.87
N ARG A 406 -19.56 -8.41 12.81
CA ARG A 406 -19.98 -7.07 12.31
C ARG A 406 -20.72 -6.24 13.35
N TRP A 407 -21.49 -6.87 14.22
CA TRP A 407 -22.18 -6.19 15.30
C TRP A 407 -21.23 -5.42 16.25
N VAL A 408 -19.97 -5.86 16.36
CA VAL A 408 -18.95 -5.15 17.17
C VAL A 408 -18.66 -3.81 16.55
N VAL A 409 -18.43 -3.76 15.23
CA VAL A 409 -18.20 -2.51 14.50
C VAL A 409 -19.39 -1.57 14.61
N GLU A 410 -20.61 -2.11 14.48
CA GLU A 410 -21.83 -1.33 14.66
C GLU A 410 -21.96 -0.77 16.08
N TYR A 411 -21.60 -1.57 17.08
CA TYR A 411 -21.62 -1.14 18.48
C TYR A 411 -20.58 -0.06 18.75
N GLU A 412 -19.35 -0.22 18.28
CA GLU A 412 -18.28 0.79 18.40
C GLU A 412 -18.65 2.07 17.69
N ARG A 413 -19.19 1.98 16.47
CA ARG A 413 -19.69 3.15 15.72
C ARG A 413 -20.75 3.91 16.52
N LYS A 414 -21.71 3.20 17.13
CA LYS A 414 -22.70 3.81 17.99
C LYS A 414 -22.06 4.53 19.18
N LYS A 415 -21.06 3.95 19.82
CA LYS A 415 -20.33 4.60 20.93
C LYS A 415 -19.57 5.86 20.47
N MET A 416 -18.93 5.79 19.32
CA MET A 416 -18.30 6.96 18.72
C MET A 416 -19.31 8.09 18.46
N ASP A 417 -20.49 7.75 17.93
CA ASP A 417 -21.54 8.73 17.67
C ASP A 417 -22.10 9.33 18.97
N GLU A 418 -22.22 8.54 20.05
CA GLU A 418 -22.63 9.02 21.38
C GLU A 418 -21.62 10.03 21.94
N ILE A 419 -20.31 9.76 21.86
CA ILE A 419 -19.24 10.66 22.30
C ILE A 419 -19.25 11.92 21.44
N ALA A 420 -19.39 11.74 20.16
CA ALA A 420 -19.48 12.80 19.18
C ALA A 420 -20.64 13.74 19.46
N ALA A 421 -21.82 13.20 19.69
CA ALA A 421 -23.02 14.00 20.04
C ALA A 421 -22.86 14.77 21.35
N LYS A 422 -22.14 14.20 22.32
CA LYS A 422 -21.85 14.86 23.61
C LYS A 422 -20.96 16.10 23.44
N ASN A 423 -19.97 16.04 22.55
CA ASN A 423 -19.01 17.13 22.32
C ASN A 423 -19.49 18.12 21.24
N LEU A 424 -20.51 17.75 20.46
CA LEU A 424 -20.96 18.49 19.27
C LEU A 424 -21.28 19.98 19.55
N ASN A 425 -21.92 20.29 20.67
CA ASN A 425 -22.30 21.66 20.99
C ASN A 425 -21.07 22.57 21.24
N ASP A 426 -20.04 22.06 21.85
CA ASP A 426 -18.82 22.82 22.12
C ASP A 426 -17.97 22.92 20.85
N ASP A 427 -17.90 21.85 20.05
CA ASP A 427 -17.27 21.84 18.75
C ASP A 427 -17.93 22.83 17.76
N ILE A 428 -19.27 22.91 17.75
CA ILE A 428 -20.00 23.88 16.94
C ILE A 428 -19.68 25.34 17.38
N LYS A 429 -19.67 25.60 18.68
CA LYS A 429 -19.32 26.94 19.19
C LYS A 429 -17.89 27.30 18.80
N GLU A 430 -16.95 26.39 18.95
CA GLU A 430 -15.56 26.62 18.61
C GLU A 430 -15.37 26.79 17.10
N ALA A 431 -15.99 25.95 16.29
CA ALA A 431 -15.93 26.07 14.82
C ALA A 431 -16.56 27.37 14.33
N ARG A 432 -17.68 27.82 14.94
CA ARG A 432 -18.30 29.11 14.66
C ARG A 432 -17.36 30.26 15.04
N HIS A 433 -16.71 30.20 16.19
CA HIS A 433 -15.72 31.17 16.62
C HIS A 433 -14.56 31.26 15.63
N GLN A 434 -13.97 30.09 15.26
CA GLN A 434 -12.88 30.04 14.28
C GLN A 434 -13.32 30.52 12.89
N PHE A 435 -14.55 30.22 12.46
CA PHE A 435 -15.07 30.73 11.19
C PHE A 435 -15.05 32.26 11.15
N ASN A 436 -15.39 32.89 12.24
CA ASN A 436 -15.44 34.36 12.33
C ASN A 436 -14.06 34.99 12.53
N GLU A 437 -13.17 34.39 13.36
CA GLU A 437 -11.94 35.03 13.81
C GLU A 437 -10.68 34.45 13.13
N ASP A 438 -10.63 33.15 12.87
CA ASP A 438 -9.45 32.46 12.31
C ASP A 438 -9.84 31.33 11.36
N LEU A 439 -10.35 31.70 10.21
CA LEU A 439 -10.80 30.76 9.17
C LEU A 439 -9.68 29.81 8.66
N PRO A 440 -8.40 30.21 8.54
CA PRO A 440 -7.32 29.27 8.24
C PRO A 440 -7.17 28.14 9.26
N SER A 441 -7.28 28.41 10.57
CA SER A 441 -7.23 27.37 11.60
C SER A 441 -8.43 26.42 11.50
N LEU A 442 -9.61 26.93 11.19
CA LEU A 442 -10.77 26.08 10.91
C LEU A 442 -10.54 25.18 9.69
N ALA A 443 -9.93 25.71 8.62
CA ALA A 443 -9.61 24.91 7.42
C ALA A 443 -8.71 23.71 7.76
N ASN A 444 -7.70 23.90 8.60
CA ASN A 444 -6.82 22.83 9.06
C ASN A 444 -7.53 21.75 9.88
N ARG A 445 -8.60 22.10 10.60
CA ARG A 445 -9.42 21.17 11.38
C ARG A 445 -10.52 20.48 10.57
N LEU A 446 -10.82 20.99 9.38
CA LEU A 446 -11.86 20.48 8.50
C LEU A 446 -11.34 19.64 7.33
N THR A 447 -10.05 19.79 6.98
CA THR A 447 -9.50 19.17 5.77
C THR A 447 -8.16 18.47 6.06
N ILE A 448 -7.92 17.35 5.38
CA ILE A 448 -6.62 16.67 5.40
C ILE A 448 -5.67 17.51 4.56
N GLN A 449 -4.59 18.00 5.16
CA GLN A 449 -3.52 18.65 4.43
C GLN A 449 -2.48 17.62 3.99
N TYR A 450 -1.95 17.81 2.78
CA TYR A 450 -0.91 16.95 2.23
C TYR A 450 0.35 17.06 3.12
N GLY A 451 0.71 15.95 3.77
CA GLY A 451 1.87 15.88 4.66
C GLY A 451 1.58 15.97 6.16
N ASP A 452 0.36 16.25 6.59
CA ASP A 452 0.00 16.27 8.00
C ASP A 452 -0.26 14.86 8.55
N THR A 453 0.39 14.53 9.66
CA THR A 453 0.17 13.29 10.41
C THR A 453 -0.98 13.39 11.42
N LYS A 454 -1.54 14.59 11.60
CA LYS A 454 -2.67 14.83 12.49
C LYS A 454 -3.97 14.82 11.71
N THR A 455 -4.86 13.99 12.16
CA THR A 455 -6.22 13.92 11.64
C THR A 455 -7.00 15.17 12.04
N PRO A 456 -7.69 15.84 11.10
CA PRO A 456 -8.52 17.00 11.41
C PRO A 456 -9.68 16.63 12.34
N ASP A 457 -9.84 17.34 13.44
CA ASP A 457 -10.82 17.07 14.50
C ASP A 457 -12.27 17.02 13.98
N PHE A 458 -12.60 17.84 12.96
CA PHE A 458 -13.98 17.99 12.45
C PHE A 458 -14.23 17.27 11.12
N LEU A 459 -13.35 16.38 10.68
CA LEU A 459 -13.47 15.79 9.36
C LEU A 459 -14.75 14.94 9.20
N SER A 460 -15.18 14.26 10.24
CA SER A 460 -16.32 13.32 10.22
C SER A 460 -17.64 13.95 10.63
N TYR A 461 -17.70 15.28 10.85
CA TYR A 461 -18.90 15.99 11.29
C TYR A 461 -19.37 17.00 10.28
N PRO A 462 -20.70 17.20 10.11
CA PRO A 462 -21.27 18.23 9.27
C PRO A 462 -21.24 19.61 9.96
N ILE A 463 -20.07 20.02 10.44
CA ILE A 463 -19.85 21.25 11.22
C ILE A 463 -20.30 22.49 10.46
N LEU A 464 -20.02 22.55 9.15
CA LEU A 464 -20.37 23.71 8.34
C LEU A 464 -21.89 23.93 8.24
N SER A 465 -22.69 22.88 8.41
CA SER A 465 -24.16 23.00 8.41
C SER A 465 -24.69 23.87 9.58
N HIS A 466 -23.87 24.04 10.63
CA HIS A 466 -24.22 24.79 11.83
C HIS A 466 -23.71 26.24 11.79
N ILE A 467 -23.04 26.68 10.72
CA ILE A 467 -22.61 28.06 10.56
C ILE A 467 -23.81 28.89 10.06
N PRO A 468 -24.29 29.88 10.84
CA PRO A 468 -25.45 30.68 10.47
C PRO A 468 -25.20 31.53 9.22
N MET A 469 -26.25 31.77 8.43
CA MET A 469 -26.18 32.62 7.24
C MET A 469 -25.66 34.02 7.56
N GLU A 470 -26.03 34.58 8.71
CA GLU A 470 -25.56 35.91 9.17
C GLU A 470 -24.04 35.96 9.30
N ASP A 471 -23.42 34.93 9.92
CA ASP A 471 -21.96 34.82 10.05
C ASP A 471 -21.29 34.73 8.69
N ILE A 472 -21.88 33.95 7.75
CA ILE A 472 -21.37 33.83 6.39
C ILE A 472 -21.38 35.17 5.65
N VAL A 473 -22.49 35.91 5.73
CA VAL A 473 -22.62 37.23 5.10
C VAL A 473 -21.62 38.22 5.71
N ASN A 474 -21.53 38.26 7.03
CA ASN A 474 -20.58 39.13 7.72
C ASN A 474 -19.15 38.84 7.32
N LYS A 475 -18.75 37.56 7.31
CA LYS A 475 -17.40 37.12 6.92
C LYS A 475 -17.09 37.48 5.48
N VAL A 476 -18.00 37.21 4.54
CA VAL A 476 -17.80 37.49 3.09
C VAL A 476 -17.59 39.00 2.84
N ASN A 477 -18.24 39.87 3.58
CA ASN A 477 -18.10 41.32 3.40
C ASN A 477 -16.73 41.88 3.82
N ILE A 478 -16.06 41.24 4.80
CA ILE A 478 -14.75 41.67 5.34
C ILE A 478 -13.60 40.72 4.99
N ILE A 479 -13.85 39.71 4.19
CA ILE A 479 -12.92 38.56 3.94
C ILE A 479 -11.58 39.02 3.39
N GLN A 480 -10.52 38.51 3.96
CA GLN A 480 -9.14 38.73 3.53
C GLN A 480 -8.67 37.66 2.53
N PRO A 481 -7.63 37.93 1.71
CA PRO A 481 -7.13 36.98 0.73
C PRO A 481 -6.79 35.58 1.30
N LYS A 482 -6.15 35.53 2.48
CA LYS A 482 -5.84 34.26 3.17
C LYS A 482 -7.09 33.47 3.56
N GLU A 483 -8.18 34.16 3.89
CA GLU A 483 -9.45 33.54 4.27
C GLU A 483 -10.22 33.03 3.04
N VAL A 484 -10.09 33.69 1.88
CA VAL A 484 -10.61 33.18 0.60
C VAL A 484 -9.94 31.84 0.26
N MET A 485 -8.62 31.76 0.45
CA MET A 485 -7.87 30.52 0.23
C MET A 485 -8.25 29.44 1.23
N ALA A 486 -8.51 29.79 2.49
CA ALA A 486 -9.01 28.83 3.49
C ALA A 486 -10.39 28.26 3.11
N LEU A 487 -11.33 29.11 2.66
CA LEU A 487 -12.62 28.64 2.12
C LEU A 487 -12.44 27.75 0.89
N TYR A 488 -11.53 28.11 -0.01
CA TYR A 488 -11.20 27.25 -1.16
C TYR A 488 -10.71 25.89 -0.71
N GLN A 489 -9.79 25.83 0.26
CA GLN A 489 -9.27 24.56 0.81
C GLN A 489 -10.38 23.72 1.44
N ILE A 490 -11.24 24.34 2.26
CA ILE A 490 -12.40 23.68 2.88
C ILE A 490 -13.30 23.07 1.80
N LEU A 491 -13.71 23.85 0.81
CA LEU A 491 -14.64 23.39 -0.21
C LEU A 491 -14.01 22.32 -1.11
N ASN A 492 -12.76 22.51 -1.52
CA ASN A 492 -12.05 21.54 -2.34
C ASN A 492 -11.81 20.24 -1.59
N GLY A 493 -11.32 20.30 -0.34
CA GLY A 493 -11.01 19.14 0.48
C GLY A 493 -12.26 18.33 0.84
N ARG A 494 -13.36 19.00 1.23
CA ARG A 494 -14.58 18.30 1.69
C ARG A 494 -15.50 17.81 0.56
N PHE A 495 -15.53 18.47 -0.58
CA PHE A 495 -16.53 18.15 -1.61
C PHE A 495 -15.97 17.65 -2.93
N LEU A 496 -14.69 17.90 -3.23
CA LEU A 496 -14.10 17.55 -4.52
C LEU A 496 -13.00 16.51 -4.46
N GLN A 497 -12.26 16.39 -3.35
CA GLN A 497 -11.31 15.32 -3.15
C GLN A 497 -12.03 14.01 -2.79
N GLN A 498 -11.37 12.87 -2.94
CA GLN A 498 -11.91 11.60 -2.44
C GLN A 498 -11.87 11.63 -0.90
N VAL A 499 -13.03 11.69 -0.30
CA VAL A 499 -13.18 11.76 1.16
C VAL A 499 -13.97 10.56 1.66
N PRO A 500 -13.61 10.02 2.83
CA PRO A 500 -14.20 8.79 3.36
C PRO A 500 -15.68 8.91 3.76
N TYR A 501 -16.25 10.13 3.87
CA TYR A 501 -17.62 10.34 4.39
C TYR A 501 -18.50 11.18 3.47
N PRO A 502 -18.91 10.69 2.29
CA PRO A 502 -19.72 11.49 1.34
C PRO A 502 -21.04 12.00 1.93
N GLN A 503 -21.71 11.18 2.77
CA GLN A 503 -23.00 11.51 3.39
C GLN A 503 -22.91 12.66 4.40
N VAL A 504 -21.78 12.78 5.12
CA VAL A 504 -21.55 13.88 6.07
C VAL A 504 -21.47 15.21 5.31
N TYR A 505 -20.80 15.21 4.17
CA TYR A 505 -20.63 16.41 3.36
C TYR A 505 -21.90 16.79 2.60
N ASP A 506 -22.76 15.82 2.28
CA ASP A 506 -24.08 16.13 1.71
C ASP A 506 -24.95 16.93 2.68
N ALA A 507 -24.82 16.69 4.00
CA ALA A 507 -25.47 17.51 5.04
C ALA A 507 -24.95 18.97 5.10
N GLU A 508 -23.75 19.24 4.57
CA GLU A 508 -23.14 20.58 4.52
C GLU A 508 -23.43 21.35 3.22
N LEU A 509 -24.11 20.77 2.25
CA LEU A 509 -24.48 21.46 1.01
C LEU A 509 -25.27 22.76 1.25
N PRO A 510 -26.14 22.89 2.28
CA PRO A 510 -26.77 24.18 2.63
C PRO A 510 -25.76 25.29 2.91
N PHE A 511 -24.63 24.99 3.55
CA PHE A 511 -23.57 26.00 3.76
C PHE A 511 -23.00 26.49 2.42
N VAL A 512 -22.76 25.62 1.47
CA VAL A 512 -22.24 26.00 0.14
C VAL A 512 -23.22 26.87 -0.61
N ARG A 513 -24.55 26.60 -0.50
CA ARG A 513 -25.60 27.45 -1.07
C ARG A 513 -25.63 28.83 -0.41
N ASN A 514 -25.57 28.86 0.91
CA ASN A 514 -25.56 30.11 1.70
C ASN A 514 -24.32 30.96 1.35
N LEU A 515 -23.16 30.30 1.21
CA LEU A 515 -21.93 30.99 0.78
C LEU A 515 -22.04 31.56 -0.63
N GLU A 516 -22.59 30.80 -1.59
CA GLU A 516 -22.83 31.28 -2.95
C GLU A 516 -23.75 32.49 -2.95
N GLN A 517 -24.83 32.44 -2.17
CA GLN A 517 -25.77 33.55 -2.04
C GLN A 517 -25.11 34.78 -1.41
N ALA A 518 -24.33 34.63 -0.35
CA ALA A 518 -23.59 35.71 0.29
C ALA A 518 -22.58 36.36 -0.67
N LEU A 519 -21.84 35.54 -1.46
CA LEU A 519 -20.92 36.04 -2.47
C LEU A 519 -21.61 36.82 -3.59
N ALA A 520 -22.83 36.41 -3.98
CA ALA A 520 -23.63 37.14 -4.98
C ALA A 520 -24.14 38.48 -4.45
N GLN A 521 -24.41 38.60 -3.14
CA GLN A 521 -24.91 39.80 -2.48
C GLN A 521 -23.80 40.74 -2.01
N LYS A 522 -22.53 40.34 -2.07
CA LYS A 522 -21.39 41.11 -1.62
C LYS A 522 -21.36 42.50 -2.27
N GLN A 523 -21.40 43.56 -1.47
CA GLN A 523 -21.33 44.94 -1.96
C GLN A 523 -19.92 45.25 -2.48
N LYS A 524 -19.82 45.68 -3.75
CA LYS A 524 -18.54 46.05 -4.38
C LYS A 524 -18.38 47.56 -4.40
N ASN A 525 -17.80 48.12 -3.35
CA ASN A 525 -17.44 49.56 -3.34
C ASN A 525 -16.11 49.81 -4.11
N LYS A 526 -15.19 48.85 -4.08
CA LYS A 526 -13.89 48.85 -4.77
C LYS A 526 -13.41 47.41 -4.93
N THR A 527 -12.86 47.06 -6.09
CA THR A 527 -12.28 45.70 -6.31
C THR A 527 -11.04 45.54 -5.45
N THR A 528 -11.02 44.53 -4.61
CA THR A 528 -9.89 44.15 -3.76
C THR A 528 -9.21 42.89 -4.32
N TYR A 529 -8.00 42.57 -3.81
CA TYR A 529 -7.33 41.32 -4.18
C TYR A 529 -8.14 40.07 -3.73
N ALA A 530 -8.85 40.15 -2.60
CA ALA A 530 -9.78 39.12 -2.17
C ALA A 530 -10.91 38.89 -3.20
N ASP A 531 -11.44 39.96 -3.83
CA ASP A 531 -12.48 39.83 -4.86
C ASP A 531 -11.97 39.12 -6.10
N ILE A 532 -10.72 39.34 -6.50
CA ILE A 532 -10.08 38.64 -7.60
C ILE A 532 -9.98 37.11 -7.27
N LEU A 533 -9.49 36.76 -6.07
CA LEU A 533 -9.41 35.38 -5.63
C LEU A 533 -10.77 34.67 -5.53
N ILE A 534 -11.82 35.40 -5.13
CA ILE A 534 -13.19 34.87 -5.13
C ILE A 534 -13.62 34.48 -6.55
N GLU A 535 -13.37 35.33 -7.55
CA GLU A 535 -13.71 35.05 -8.94
C GLU A 535 -12.87 33.91 -9.52
N ASP A 536 -11.56 33.95 -9.31
CA ASP A 536 -10.61 33.01 -9.93
C ASP A 536 -10.65 31.61 -9.32
N CYS A 537 -10.86 31.52 -8.00
CA CYS A 537 -10.75 30.26 -7.26
C CYS A 537 -12.10 29.80 -6.70
N LEU A 538 -12.72 30.61 -5.82
CA LEU A 538 -13.83 30.18 -4.98
C LEU A 538 -15.11 29.89 -5.78
N LYS A 539 -15.49 30.75 -6.70
CA LYS A 539 -16.66 30.53 -7.59
C LYS A 539 -16.48 29.31 -8.49
N GLY A 540 -15.24 29.06 -8.93
CA GLY A 540 -14.91 27.90 -9.73
C GLY A 540 -15.14 26.59 -8.99
N VAL A 541 -14.74 26.51 -7.72
CA VAL A 541 -14.96 25.34 -6.85
C VAL A 541 -16.45 25.13 -6.57
N ILE A 542 -17.18 26.18 -6.21
CA ILE A 542 -18.62 26.10 -5.98
C ILE A 542 -19.34 25.56 -7.23
N LYS A 543 -18.98 26.05 -8.43
CA LYS A 543 -19.54 25.54 -9.69
C LYS A 543 -19.23 24.05 -9.91
N LYS A 544 -18.02 23.58 -9.59
CA LYS A 544 -17.64 22.15 -9.69
C LYS A 544 -18.45 21.31 -8.70
N ILE A 545 -18.67 21.77 -7.48
CA ILE A 545 -19.49 21.08 -6.48
C ILE A 545 -20.93 20.92 -6.99
N LYS A 546 -21.51 21.98 -7.53
CA LYS A 546 -22.87 21.95 -8.10
C LYS A 546 -23.00 20.93 -9.24
N ASN A 547 -22.04 20.89 -10.15
CA ASN A 547 -22.08 19.97 -11.28
C ASN A 547 -21.93 18.50 -10.85
N ARG A 548 -21.13 18.23 -9.79
CA ARG A 548 -20.87 16.88 -9.29
C ARG A 548 -22.04 16.31 -8.48
N LYS A 549 -22.75 17.14 -7.73
CA LYS A 549 -23.82 16.73 -6.80
C LYS A 549 -25.25 16.90 -7.35
N ARG A 550 -25.44 17.36 -8.59
CA ARG A 550 -26.77 17.55 -9.25
C ARG A 550 -27.81 18.22 -8.33
N TRP A 551 -27.61 19.47 -7.93
CA TRP A 551 -28.57 20.23 -7.12
C TRP A 551 -29.17 21.47 -7.80
#